data_0f0413049324d0459a7800794e6cf84d
#
_entry.id   0f0413049324d0459a7800794e6cf84d
#
_cell.length_a   1.000
_cell.length_b   1.000
_cell.length_c   1.000
_cell.angle_alpha   90.00
_cell.angle_beta   90.00
_cell.angle_gamma   90.00
#
_symmetry.space_group_name_H-M   'P 1'
#
loop_
_entity.id
_entity.type
_entity.pdbx_description
1 polymer ?
#
loop_
_entity_poly.entity_id
_entity_poly.type
_entity_poly.pdbx_seq_one_letter_code
_entity_poly.pdbx_strand_id
1 'polypeptide(L)'
;MAQVAPLVYPVLVVAAPGWAYEGWLNWSTDIDLVLQAVGLGLWALGLAVGLWAAQAIGGYGAVGGVTVDHQLVSDGPYRYMRHPIYTALSAIAVGTTLVFRSYLLLGVAAMTVVTHLWWATAEENVLSSPEGLGRVYDTYASSTGRFLPRVRRARPPTGPW
;
A
#
# COMPACT_ATOMS: atom_id res chain seq x y z
N MET A 1 -9.77 13.91 6.30
CA MET A 1 -8.94 14.73 5.37
C MET A 1 -8.68 13.88 4.14
N ALA A 2 -9.08 14.37 2.96
CA ALA A 2 -8.91 13.64 1.72
C ALA A 2 -7.42 13.31 1.48
N GLN A 3 -7.13 12.07 1.13
CA GLN A 3 -5.79 11.61 0.77
C GLN A 3 -5.40 12.26 -0.56
N VAL A 4 -4.83 13.44 -0.53
CA VAL A 4 -4.42 14.19 -1.73
C VAL A 4 -3.07 13.69 -2.28
N ALA A 5 -2.27 13.02 -1.42
CA ALA A 5 -0.94 12.54 -1.77
C ALA A 5 -0.88 11.66 -3.04
N PRO A 6 -1.80 10.69 -3.26
CA PRO A 6 -1.75 9.85 -4.46
C PRO A 6 -2.00 10.60 -5.77
N LEU A 7 -2.76 11.72 -5.71
CA LEU A 7 -3.04 12.54 -6.90
C LEU A 7 -1.90 13.52 -7.22
N VAL A 8 -1.13 13.90 -6.21
CA VAL A 8 0.01 14.81 -6.36
C VAL A 8 1.18 14.13 -7.05
N TYR A 9 1.37 12.82 -6.83
CA TYR A 9 2.51 12.08 -7.35
C TYR A 9 2.60 12.10 -8.89
N PRO A 10 1.54 11.74 -9.66
CA PRO A 10 1.56 11.83 -11.11
C PRO A 10 1.79 13.27 -11.62
N VAL A 11 1.21 14.26 -10.92
CA VAL A 11 1.37 15.68 -11.29
C VAL A 11 2.82 16.13 -11.09
N LEU A 12 3.47 15.73 -9.98
CA LEU A 12 4.88 16.02 -9.74
C LEU A 12 5.79 15.37 -10.79
N VAL A 13 5.47 14.14 -11.22
CA VAL A 13 6.24 13.46 -12.28
C VAL A 13 6.11 14.19 -13.59
N VAL A 14 4.90 14.63 -13.98
CA VAL A 14 4.67 15.33 -15.25
C VAL A 14 5.19 16.77 -15.22
N ALA A 15 5.09 17.45 -14.07
CA ALA A 15 5.52 18.85 -13.91
C ALA A 15 6.98 18.99 -13.52
N ALA A 16 7.70 17.90 -13.25
CA ALA A 16 9.09 17.96 -12.84
C ALA A 16 9.98 18.56 -13.94
N PRO A 17 10.87 19.50 -13.61
CA PRO A 17 11.86 20.03 -14.56
C PRO A 17 12.71 18.90 -15.16
N GLY A 18 13.23 19.11 -16.38
CA GLY A 18 14.03 18.10 -17.08
C GLY A 18 15.17 17.50 -16.25
N TRP A 19 15.81 18.29 -15.38
CA TRP A 19 16.85 17.81 -14.46
C TRP A 19 16.38 16.74 -13.46
N ALA A 20 15.09 16.68 -13.14
CA ALA A 20 14.52 15.63 -12.28
C ALA A 20 14.49 14.26 -12.96
N TYR A 21 14.63 14.21 -14.27
CA TYR A 21 14.71 13.00 -15.09
C TYR A 21 16.15 12.60 -15.42
N GLU A 22 17.14 13.42 -15.06
CA GLU A 22 18.54 13.02 -15.21
C GLU A 22 18.82 11.86 -14.25
N GLY A 23 19.06 10.70 -14.83
CA GLY A 23 19.30 9.47 -14.08
C GLY A 23 20.57 9.59 -13.23
N TRP A 24 20.43 9.41 -11.95
CA TRP A 24 21.55 9.39 -11.00
C TRP A 24 22.24 8.02 -10.91
N LEU A 25 21.59 6.97 -11.41
CA LEU A 25 22.11 5.60 -11.52
C LEU A 25 22.46 5.31 -12.99
N ASN A 26 23.45 6.01 -13.54
CA ASN A 26 24.02 5.69 -14.84
C ASN A 26 25.15 4.67 -14.66
N TRP A 27 24.81 3.41 -14.42
CA TRP A 27 25.84 2.38 -14.20
C TRP A 27 26.22 1.71 -15.51
N SER A 28 25.37 0.84 -15.99
CA SER A 28 25.50 0.20 -17.28
C SER A 28 24.11 0.03 -17.88
N THR A 29 24.04 -0.07 -19.19
CA THR A 29 22.75 -0.27 -19.90
C THR A 29 21.99 -1.49 -19.35
N ASP A 30 22.68 -2.56 -18.97
CA ASP A 30 22.05 -3.77 -18.47
C ASP A 30 21.44 -3.57 -17.07
N ILE A 31 22.16 -2.88 -16.17
CA ILE A 31 21.64 -2.55 -14.83
C ILE A 31 20.44 -1.61 -14.96
N ASP A 32 20.51 -0.65 -15.83
CA ASP A 32 19.44 0.31 -16.08
C ASP A 32 18.17 -0.39 -16.56
N LEU A 33 18.29 -1.33 -17.50
CA LEU A 33 17.16 -2.13 -17.98
C LEU A 33 16.55 -3.00 -16.89
N VAL A 34 17.38 -3.62 -16.05
CA VAL A 34 16.89 -4.41 -14.92
C VAL A 34 16.13 -3.55 -13.91
N LEU A 35 16.68 -2.38 -13.54
CA LEU A 35 16.01 -1.47 -12.61
C LEU A 35 14.68 -0.96 -13.16
N GLN A 36 14.63 -0.60 -14.44
CA GLN A 36 13.39 -0.18 -15.11
C GLN A 36 12.37 -1.32 -15.15
N ALA A 37 12.80 -2.54 -15.50
CA ALA A 37 11.91 -3.70 -15.54
C ALA A 37 11.33 -4.02 -14.15
N VAL A 38 12.17 -4.00 -13.10
CA VAL A 38 11.73 -4.16 -11.70
C VAL A 38 10.77 -3.04 -11.31
N GLY A 39 11.09 -1.79 -11.67
CA GLY A 39 10.24 -0.64 -11.39
C GLY A 39 8.86 -0.75 -12.04
N LEU A 40 8.80 -1.13 -13.31
CA LEU A 40 7.54 -1.38 -14.02
C LEU A 40 6.77 -2.56 -13.42
N GLY A 41 7.47 -3.62 -13.01
CA GLY A 41 6.85 -4.76 -12.32
C GLY A 41 6.21 -4.34 -10.98
N LEU A 42 6.91 -3.55 -10.17
CA LEU A 42 6.37 -3.00 -8.92
C LEU A 42 5.19 -2.07 -9.17
N TRP A 43 5.26 -1.25 -10.20
CA TRP A 43 4.18 -0.35 -10.60
C TRP A 43 2.92 -1.12 -11.01
N ALA A 44 3.07 -2.12 -11.88
CA ALA A 44 1.97 -2.97 -12.33
C ALA A 44 1.34 -3.78 -11.18
N LEU A 45 2.18 -4.35 -10.29
CA LEU A 45 1.73 -5.06 -9.09
C LEU A 45 0.99 -4.13 -8.13
N GLY A 46 1.53 -2.93 -7.89
CA GLY A 46 0.88 -1.92 -7.06
C GLY A 46 -0.48 -1.52 -7.62
N LEU A 47 -0.58 -1.29 -8.95
CA LEU A 47 -1.85 -0.99 -9.60
C LEU A 47 -2.85 -2.14 -9.44
N ALA A 48 -2.43 -3.38 -9.69
CA ALA A 48 -3.28 -4.56 -9.55
C ALA A 48 -3.81 -4.74 -8.13
N VAL A 49 -2.93 -4.63 -7.12
CA VAL A 49 -3.32 -4.72 -5.69
C VAL A 49 -4.22 -3.55 -5.30
N GLY A 50 -3.92 -2.34 -5.76
CA GLY A 50 -4.72 -1.14 -5.48
C GLY A 50 -6.13 -1.24 -6.05
N LEU A 51 -6.27 -1.67 -7.31
CA LEU A 51 -7.57 -1.90 -7.96
C LEU A 51 -8.36 -3.00 -7.23
N TRP A 52 -7.71 -4.10 -6.88
CA TRP A 52 -8.34 -5.17 -6.12
C TRP A 52 -8.83 -4.70 -4.74
N ALA A 53 -8.02 -3.88 -4.04
CA ALA A 53 -8.41 -3.29 -2.77
C ALA A 53 -9.57 -2.29 -2.92
N ALA A 54 -9.54 -1.45 -3.95
CA ALA A 54 -10.61 -0.52 -4.25
C ALA A 54 -11.93 -1.22 -4.56
N GLN A 55 -11.90 -2.33 -5.30
CA GLN A 55 -13.09 -3.15 -5.57
C GLN A 55 -13.66 -3.78 -4.29
N ALA A 56 -12.80 -4.25 -3.39
CA ALA A 56 -13.24 -4.81 -2.11
C ALA A 56 -13.92 -3.76 -1.21
N ILE A 57 -13.51 -2.49 -1.30
CA ILE A 57 -14.11 -1.38 -0.56
C ILE A 57 -15.33 -0.78 -1.28
N GLY A 58 -15.34 -0.78 -2.62
CA GLY A 58 -16.21 0.03 -3.47
C GLY A 58 -17.71 -0.17 -3.29
N GLY A 59 -18.16 -1.26 -2.65
CA GLY A 59 -19.57 -1.48 -2.34
C GLY A 59 -20.03 -0.90 -0.99
N TYR A 60 -19.11 -0.43 -0.14
CA TYR A 60 -19.38 -0.17 1.27
C TYR A 60 -19.15 1.28 1.73
N GLY A 61 -18.71 2.17 0.84
CA GLY A 61 -18.35 3.54 1.25
C GLY A 61 -17.30 3.59 2.37
N ALA A 62 -16.41 2.58 2.40
CA ALA A 62 -15.46 2.40 3.48
C ALA A 62 -14.30 3.40 3.38
N VAL A 63 -13.87 3.93 4.52
CA VAL A 63 -12.65 4.72 4.68
C VAL A 63 -11.73 3.94 5.62
N GLY A 64 -10.48 3.68 5.18
CA GLY A 64 -9.51 2.99 6.00
C GLY A 64 -9.88 1.53 6.36
N GLY A 65 -10.56 0.81 5.46
CA GLY A 65 -10.95 -0.60 5.69
C GLY A 65 -12.14 -0.81 6.64
N VAL A 66 -12.81 0.28 7.04
CA VAL A 66 -14.03 0.23 7.88
C VAL A 66 -15.19 0.86 7.12
N THR A 67 -16.34 0.23 7.12
CA THR A 67 -17.57 0.73 6.50
C THR A 67 -18.17 1.87 7.30
N VAL A 68 -19.12 2.62 6.70
CA VAL A 68 -19.91 3.66 7.40
C VAL A 68 -20.64 3.07 8.62
N ASP A 69 -21.02 1.80 8.56
CA ASP A 69 -21.67 1.07 9.66
C ASP A 69 -20.68 0.42 10.64
N HIS A 70 -19.43 0.86 10.68
CA HIS A 70 -18.35 0.34 11.54
C HIS A 70 -18.08 -1.16 11.37
N GLN A 71 -18.33 -1.70 10.17
CA GLN A 71 -17.99 -3.09 9.85
C GLN A 71 -16.58 -3.18 9.26
N LEU A 72 -15.82 -4.17 9.72
CA LEU A 72 -14.48 -4.45 9.22
C LEU A 72 -14.53 -5.06 7.83
N VAL A 73 -13.89 -4.45 6.84
CA VAL A 73 -13.69 -5.05 5.52
C VAL A 73 -12.59 -6.09 5.63
N SER A 74 -12.92 -7.35 5.42
CA SER A 74 -11.99 -8.49 5.49
C SER A 74 -11.93 -9.32 4.22
N ASP A 75 -12.54 -8.82 3.12
CA ASP A 75 -12.60 -9.48 1.83
C ASP A 75 -11.49 -9.03 0.88
N GLY A 76 -11.36 -9.72 -0.25
CA GLY A 76 -10.35 -9.38 -1.25
C GLY A 76 -8.93 -9.43 -0.67
N PRO A 77 -8.08 -8.41 -0.93
CA PRO A 77 -6.73 -8.36 -0.40
C PRO A 77 -6.68 -8.13 1.11
N TYR A 78 -7.75 -7.58 1.74
CA TYR A 78 -7.86 -7.39 3.18
C TYR A 78 -7.89 -8.71 3.95
N ARG A 79 -8.21 -9.81 3.29
CA ARG A 79 -8.09 -11.16 3.87
C ARG A 79 -6.64 -11.54 4.19
N TYR A 80 -5.68 -10.96 3.48
CA TYR A 80 -4.27 -11.33 3.57
C TYR A 80 -3.42 -10.27 4.24
N MET A 81 -3.76 -8.98 4.02
CA MET A 81 -3.03 -7.85 4.58
C MET A 81 -3.99 -6.72 4.99
N ARG A 82 -3.61 -5.97 6.04
CA ARG A 82 -4.46 -4.93 6.61
C ARG A 82 -4.47 -3.63 5.80
N HIS A 83 -3.34 -3.29 5.18
CA HIS A 83 -3.15 -2.04 4.45
C HIS A 83 -2.77 -2.23 2.98
N PRO A 84 -3.63 -2.92 2.18
CA PRO A 84 -3.31 -3.20 0.77
C PRO A 84 -3.19 -1.93 -0.08
N ILE A 85 -3.97 -0.88 0.21
CA ILE A 85 -3.89 0.41 -0.50
C ILE A 85 -2.56 1.09 -0.23
N TYR A 86 -2.10 1.13 1.04
CA TYR A 86 -0.81 1.74 1.37
C TYR A 86 0.36 0.96 0.75
N THR A 87 0.26 -0.37 0.73
CA THR A 87 1.23 -1.24 0.04
C THR A 87 1.26 -0.95 -1.45
N ALA A 88 0.10 -0.86 -2.09
CA ALA A 88 -0.03 -0.56 -3.51
C ALA A 88 0.58 0.80 -3.88
N LEU A 89 0.22 1.85 -3.16
CA LEU A 89 0.73 3.20 -3.40
C LEU A 89 2.23 3.31 -3.13
N SER A 90 2.74 2.63 -2.09
CA SER A 90 4.18 2.57 -1.81
C SER A 90 4.94 1.83 -2.92
N ALA A 91 4.38 0.71 -3.42
CA ALA A 91 4.97 -0.03 -4.53
C ALA A 91 5.02 0.81 -5.82
N ILE A 92 3.95 1.56 -6.13
CA ILE A 92 3.90 2.48 -7.27
C ILE A 92 4.96 3.57 -7.10
N ALA A 93 5.08 4.19 -5.92
CA ALA A 93 6.05 5.25 -5.65
C ALA A 93 7.50 4.75 -5.84
N VAL A 94 7.83 3.60 -5.25
CA VAL A 94 9.15 2.97 -5.41
C VAL A 94 9.39 2.57 -6.87
N GLY A 95 8.41 1.94 -7.51
CA GLY A 95 8.48 1.55 -8.92
C GLY A 95 8.76 2.74 -9.84
N THR A 96 8.06 3.86 -9.64
CA THR A 96 8.29 5.10 -10.39
C THR A 96 9.71 5.63 -10.18
N THR A 97 10.22 5.58 -8.94
CA THR A 97 11.59 5.98 -8.64
C THR A 97 12.62 5.16 -9.42
N LEU A 98 12.42 3.84 -9.50
CA LEU A 98 13.31 2.94 -10.23
C LEU A 98 13.25 3.18 -11.75
N VAL A 99 12.06 3.47 -12.30
CA VAL A 99 11.88 3.75 -13.73
C VAL A 99 12.60 5.05 -14.12
N PHE A 100 12.38 6.13 -13.38
CA PHE A 100 12.89 7.46 -13.71
C PHE A 100 14.26 7.75 -13.11
N ARG A 101 14.69 6.99 -12.12
CA ARG A 101 16.02 7.11 -11.47
C ARG A 101 16.34 8.52 -10.97
N SER A 102 15.34 9.20 -10.41
CA SER A 102 15.45 10.58 -9.94
C SER A 102 15.61 10.67 -8.43
N TYR A 103 16.55 11.47 -7.94
CA TYR A 103 16.70 11.77 -6.50
C TYR A 103 15.46 12.42 -5.91
N LEU A 104 14.79 13.28 -6.68
CA LEU A 104 13.54 13.90 -6.25
C LEU A 104 12.47 12.84 -5.99
N LEU A 105 12.29 11.90 -6.93
CA LEU A 105 11.32 10.82 -6.82
C LEU A 105 11.67 9.85 -5.68
N LEU A 106 12.97 9.62 -5.44
CA LEU A 106 13.42 8.84 -4.27
C LEU A 106 12.99 9.50 -2.97
N GLY A 107 13.19 10.82 -2.83
CA GLY A 107 12.74 11.57 -1.66
C GLY A 107 11.22 11.50 -1.47
N VAL A 108 10.45 11.66 -2.56
CA VAL A 108 8.98 11.55 -2.53
C VAL A 108 8.54 10.13 -2.16
N ALA A 109 9.17 9.09 -2.72
CA ALA A 109 8.85 7.71 -2.39
C ALA A 109 9.16 7.39 -0.92
N ALA A 110 10.31 7.82 -0.41
CA ALA A 110 10.68 7.66 0.99
C ALA A 110 9.65 8.34 1.93
N MET A 111 9.29 9.58 1.63
CA MET A 111 8.26 10.32 2.38
C MET A 111 6.91 9.60 2.32
N THR A 112 6.51 9.11 1.16
CA THR A 112 5.27 8.34 0.96
C THR A 112 5.24 7.09 1.85
N VAL A 113 6.31 6.30 1.83
CA VAL A 113 6.43 5.09 2.67
C VAL A 113 6.35 5.44 4.16
N VAL A 114 7.13 6.43 4.62
CA VAL A 114 7.12 6.87 6.02
C VAL A 114 5.72 7.34 6.44
N THR A 115 5.05 8.12 5.60
CA THR A 115 3.69 8.61 5.87
C THR A 115 2.70 7.45 5.98
N HIS A 116 2.77 6.47 5.09
CA HIS A 116 1.90 5.30 5.14
C HIS A 116 2.15 4.43 6.37
N LEU A 117 3.42 4.28 6.80
CA LEU A 117 3.76 3.57 8.04
C LEU A 117 3.16 4.28 9.26
N TRP A 118 3.25 5.60 9.30
CA TRP A 118 2.69 6.41 10.38
C TRP A 118 1.16 6.38 10.40
N TRP A 119 0.52 6.58 9.25
CA TRP A 119 -0.95 6.52 9.14
C TRP A 119 -1.50 5.15 9.48
N ALA A 120 -0.86 4.06 9.00
CA ALA A 120 -1.25 2.72 9.37
C ALA A 120 -1.20 2.49 10.88
N THR A 121 -0.19 3.05 11.56
CA THR A 121 -0.09 2.93 13.03
C THR A 121 -1.19 3.71 13.73
N ALA A 122 -1.46 4.94 13.29
CA ALA A 122 -2.53 5.75 13.84
C ALA A 122 -3.91 5.11 13.64
N GLU A 123 -4.16 4.56 12.45
CA GLU A 123 -5.39 3.86 12.11
C GLU A 123 -5.58 2.58 12.95
N GLU A 124 -4.55 1.74 13.08
CA GLU A 124 -4.59 0.54 13.90
C GLU A 124 -4.86 0.85 15.38
N ASN A 125 -4.29 1.92 15.92
CA ASN A 125 -4.53 2.36 17.30
C ASN A 125 -6.00 2.76 17.52
N VAL A 126 -6.60 3.46 16.56
CA VAL A 126 -8.02 3.83 16.62
C VAL A 126 -8.91 2.59 16.50
N LEU A 127 -8.60 1.68 15.56
CA LEU A 127 -9.39 0.47 15.34
C LEU A 127 -9.34 -0.50 16.51
N SER A 128 -8.21 -0.59 17.22
CA SER A 128 -8.04 -1.42 18.41
C SER A 128 -8.64 -0.80 19.67
N SER A 129 -9.00 0.49 19.64
CA SER A 129 -9.57 1.15 20.80
C SER A 129 -11.00 0.66 21.13
N PRO A 130 -11.48 0.86 22.37
CA PRO A 130 -12.86 0.51 22.74
C PRO A 130 -13.92 1.27 21.93
N GLU A 131 -13.61 2.49 21.48
CA GLU A 131 -14.47 3.32 20.64
C GLU A 131 -14.44 2.88 19.16
N GLY A 132 -13.41 2.10 18.77
CA GLY A 132 -13.27 1.49 17.44
C GLY A 132 -13.92 0.11 17.40
N LEU A 133 -13.18 -0.87 16.87
CA LEU A 133 -13.63 -2.27 16.75
C LEU A 133 -13.12 -3.15 17.89
N GLY A 134 -12.17 -2.67 18.70
CA GLY A 134 -11.64 -3.37 19.86
C GLY A 134 -11.15 -4.79 19.52
N ARG A 135 -11.63 -5.79 20.28
CA ARG A 135 -11.25 -7.21 20.13
C ARG A 135 -11.53 -7.79 18.74
N VAL A 136 -12.51 -7.28 18.01
CA VAL A 136 -12.80 -7.75 16.64
C VAL A 136 -11.61 -7.43 15.74
N TYR A 137 -11.09 -6.20 15.84
CA TYR A 137 -9.91 -5.80 15.09
C TYR A 137 -8.66 -6.56 15.54
N ASP A 138 -8.44 -6.75 16.84
CA ASP A 138 -7.29 -7.50 17.37
C ASP A 138 -7.25 -8.93 16.85
N THR A 139 -8.40 -9.59 16.77
CA THR A 139 -8.53 -10.93 16.22
C THR A 139 -8.15 -10.95 14.73
N TYR A 140 -8.67 -10.01 13.96
CA TYR A 140 -8.32 -9.83 12.55
C TYR A 140 -6.82 -9.55 12.37
N ALA A 141 -6.26 -8.60 13.14
CA ALA A 141 -4.87 -8.20 13.08
C ALA A 141 -3.90 -9.35 13.40
N SER A 142 -4.28 -10.23 14.32
CA SER A 142 -3.49 -11.43 14.66
C SER A 142 -3.38 -12.43 13.51
N SER A 143 -4.35 -12.43 12.60
CA SER A 143 -4.49 -13.39 11.50
C SER A 143 -4.00 -12.88 10.16
N THR A 144 -3.81 -11.57 10.00
CA THR A 144 -3.45 -10.89 8.75
C THR A 144 -2.08 -10.23 8.83
N GLY A 145 -1.39 -10.08 7.71
CA GLY A 145 -0.16 -9.29 7.64
C GLY A 145 -0.47 -7.80 7.69
N ARG A 146 0.53 -6.96 8.02
CA ARG A 146 0.33 -5.51 8.03
C ARG A 146 0.37 -4.93 6.61
N PHE A 147 1.48 -5.10 5.92
CA PHE A 147 1.72 -4.61 4.55
C PHE A 147 2.01 -5.76 3.56
N LEU A 148 2.50 -6.88 4.06
CA LEU A 148 2.77 -8.06 3.25
C LEU A 148 1.70 -9.13 3.49
N PRO A 149 1.35 -9.92 2.47
CA PRO A 149 0.36 -10.98 2.61
C PRO A 149 0.80 -12.00 3.65
N ARG A 150 -0.09 -12.33 4.58
CA ARG A 150 0.08 -13.46 5.48
C ARG A 150 -0.90 -14.55 5.07
N VAL A 151 -0.38 -15.64 4.49
CA VAL A 151 -1.19 -16.81 4.16
C VAL A 151 -1.44 -17.59 5.45
N ARG A 152 -2.67 -17.64 5.87
CA ARG A 152 -3.08 -18.48 7.00
C ARG A 152 -2.90 -19.93 6.58
N ARG A 153 -1.98 -20.67 7.20
CA ARG A 153 -2.09 -22.13 7.21
C ARG A 153 -3.38 -22.46 7.96
N ALA A 154 -4.35 -23.02 7.26
CA ALA A 154 -5.57 -23.53 7.90
C ALA A 154 -5.14 -24.49 9.01
N ARG A 155 -5.34 -24.08 10.26
CA ARG A 155 -5.24 -25.01 11.38
C ARG A 155 -6.46 -25.90 11.26
N PRO A 156 -6.31 -27.23 11.10
CA PRO A 156 -7.48 -28.10 11.14
C PRO A 156 -8.19 -27.88 12.47
N PRO A 157 -9.53 -27.93 12.50
CA PRO A 157 -10.30 -27.80 13.73
C PRO A 157 -9.85 -28.92 14.68
N THR A 158 -9.16 -28.54 15.76
CA THR A 158 -8.80 -29.44 16.85
C THR A 158 -9.90 -29.33 17.88
N GLY A 159 -10.88 -30.25 17.80
CA GLY A 159 -11.87 -30.44 18.85
C GLY A 159 -13.08 -31.23 18.34
N PRO A 160 -13.54 -32.18 19.14
CA PRO A 160 -14.82 -32.84 18.87
C PRO A 160 -15.97 -31.85 19.07
N TRP A 161 -16.96 -31.94 18.20
CA TRP A 161 -18.23 -31.23 18.19
C TRP A 161 -19.03 -31.51 19.46
#